data_79edee844ba88e6609ad36ed7fae1436
#
_entry.id   79edee844ba88e6609ad36ed7fae1436
#
_cell.length_a   1.000
_cell.length_b   1.000
_cell.length_c   1.000
_cell.angle_alpha   90.00
_cell.angle_beta   90.00
_cell.angle_gamma   90.00
#
_symmetry.space_group_name_H-M   'P 1'
#
loop_
_entity.id
_entity.type
_entity.pdbx_description
1 polymer ?
#
loop_
_entity_poly.entity_id
_entity_poly.type
_entity_poly.pdbx_seq_one_letter_code
_entity_poly.pdbx_strand_id
1 'polypeptide(L)'
;MAKISNVFSKEEVKKSVHPKRITKWIHYTKLVRNDKQYCDAKDKEEIEGLADIIEADGMVLQDLLVKKLDADEYKIIAGHKRHAACKLLVEERGKKEFEFLPCFEQNISDIQAEFQIYSSNCHHEETPYEIMHKLERMLYLINNYPEEFPEIQGGRMVDRLAKKYNLSKSTVGEYLTISKNLGATAM
;
A
#
# COMPACT_ATOMS: atom_id res chain seq x y z
N MET A 1 44.02 -38.80 7.73
CA MET A 1 42.68 -38.55 7.17
C MET A 1 41.79 -38.04 8.30
N ALA A 2 41.64 -36.72 8.42
CA ALA A 2 40.83 -36.11 9.46
C ALA A 2 39.39 -35.96 8.91
N LYS A 3 38.43 -36.54 9.63
CA LYS A 3 36.99 -36.43 9.33
C LYS A 3 36.51 -35.04 9.63
N ILE A 4 36.07 -34.28 8.60
CA ILE A 4 35.27 -33.09 8.72
C ILE A 4 33.83 -33.57 8.95
N SER A 5 33.45 -33.66 10.20
CA SER A 5 32.08 -33.96 10.60
C SER A 5 31.53 -32.80 11.42
N ASN A 6 30.44 -32.22 10.91
CA ASN A 6 29.41 -31.49 11.62
C ASN A 6 29.77 -30.14 12.28
N VAL A 7 29.78 -29.10 11.51
CA VAL A 7 29.57 -27.71 11.98
C VAL A 7 28.27 -27.13 11.38
N PHE A 8 27.23 -27.92 11.24
CA PHE A 8 25.88 -27.41 11.08
C PHE A 8 25.11 -27.75 12.35
N SER A 9 25.29 -26.91 13.38
CA SER A 9 24.30 -26.84 14.44
C SER A 9 22.95 -26.54 13.78
N LYS A 10 21.97 -27.40 14.06
CA LYS A 10 20.58 -27.18 13.75
C LYS A 10 20.12 -25.95 14.54
N GLU A 11 20.39 -24.75 14.06
CA GLU A 11 19.58 -23.60 14.41
C GLU A 11 18.17 -23.93 13.91
N GLU A 12 17.26 -24.06 14.83
CA GLU A 12 15.83 -24.15 14.56
C GLU A 12 15.48 -22.92 13.72
N VAL A 13 15.36 -23.12 12.41
CA VAL A 13 14.71 -22.16 11.52
C VAL A 13 13.30 -22.03 12.07
N LYS A 14 13.07 -21.01 12.91
CA LYS A 14 11.73 -20.57 13.26
C LYS A 14 11.02 -20.38 11.93
N LYS A 15 10.20 -21.35 11.53
CA LYS A 15 9.31 -21.22 10.40
C LYS A 15 8.45 -20.02 10.71
N SER A 16 8.77 -18.88 10.10
CA SER A 16 7.87 -17.75 10.07
C SER A 16 6.60 -18.27 9.39
N VAL A 17 5.59 -18.52 10.18
CA VAL A 17 4.27 -18.95 9.68
C VAL A 17 3.67 -17.68 9.05
N HIS A 18 4.10 -17.38 7.82
CA HIS A 18 3.41 -16.38 7.05
C HIS A 18 1.98 -16.89 6.80
N PRO A 19 0.95 -16.13 7.17
CA PRO A 19 -0.41 -16.53 6.91
C PRO A 19 -0.55 -16.82 5.41
N LYS A 20 -1.14 -17.96 5.10
CA LYS A 20 -1.31 -18.38 3.71
C LYS A 20 -2.15 -17.33 2.99
N ARG A 21 -1.57 -16.69 1.99
CA ARG A 21 -2.27 -15.69 1.18
C ARG A 21 -3.37 -16.39 0.40
N ILE A 22 -4.62 -16.02 0.67
CA ILE A 22 -5.80 -16.56 -0.01
C ILE A 22 -6.42 -15.46 -0.83
N THR A 23 -6.44 -15.62 -2.14
CA THR A 23 -7.10 -14.71 -3.07
C THR A 23 -8.61 -14.94 -3.04
N LYS A 24 -9.38 -13.87 -2.87
CA LYS A 24 -10.84 -13.84 -2.99
C LYS A 24 -11.22 -13.10 -4.27
N TRP A 25 -12.22 -13.60 -4.97
CA TRP A 25 -12.79 -12.93 -6.13
C TRP A 25 -13.95 -12.06 -5.68
N ILE A 26 -13.83 -10.75 -5.81
CA ILE A 26 -14.80 -9.77 -5.32
C ILE A 26 -15.30 -8.96 -6.51
N HIS A 27 -16.62 -8.85 -6.62
CA HIS A 27 -17.27 -8.04 -7.67
C HIS A 27 -16.87 -6.56 -7.52
N TYR A 28 -16.53 -5.90 -8.65
CA TYR A 28 -15.96 -4.55 -8.63
C TYR A 28 -16.84 -3.51 -7.92
N THR A 29 -18.19 -3.68 -7.96
CA THR A 29 -19.13 -2.77 -7.28
C THR A 29 -19.09 -2.86 -5.75
N LYS A 30 -18.56 -3.94 -5.18
CA LYS A 30 -18.38 -4.12 -3.73
C LYS A 30 -17.08 -3.52 -3.22
N LEU A 31 -16.25 -3.02 -4.12
CA LEU A 31 -14.95 -2.42 -3.83
C LEU A 31 -15.10 -0.90 -3.74
N VAL A 32 -14.96 -0.36 -2.53
CA VAL A 32 -15.09 1.07 -2.25
C VAL A 32 -13.72 1.73 -2.27
N ARG A 33 -13.61 2.84 -2.99
CA ARG A 33 -12.38 3.65 -3.00
C ARG A 33 -12.17 4.31 -1.64
N ASN A 34 -10.91 4.57 -1.32
CA ASN A 34 -10.58 5.33 -0.14
C ASN A 34 -10.51 6.82 -0.50
N ASP A 35 -11.29 7.65 0.21
CA ASP A 35 -11.39 9.11 0.01
C ASP A 35 -10.07 9.85 0.29
N LYS A 36 -9.14 9.19 0.99
CA LYS A 36 -7.82 9.74 1.32
C LYS A 36 -6.78 9.56 0.22
N GLN A 37 -7.15 8.97 -0.91
CA GLN A 37 -6.24 8.79 -2.03
C GLN A 37 -6.44 9.91 -3.06
N TYR A 38 -5.40 10.68 -3.26
CA TYR A 38 -5.32 11.66 -4.34
C TYR A 38 -5.26 10.92 -5.69
N CYS A 39 -6.30 11.08 -6.51
CA CYS A 39 -6.30 10.71 -7.92
C CYS A 39 -6.46 11.97 -8.74
N ASP A 40 -5.40 12.42 -9.39
CA ASP A 40 -5.42 13.56 -10.29
C ASP A 40 -5.95 13.19 -11.69
N ALA A 41 -6.31 14.21 -12.48
CA ALA A 41 -6.78 14.06 -13.86
C ALA A 41 -5.77 13.37 -14.82
N LYS A 42 -4.47 13.38 -14.47
CA LYS A 42 -3.42 12.57 -15.12
C LYS A 42 -3.67 11.07 -15.04
N ASP A 43 -4.47 10.64 -14.08
CA ASP A 43 -4.78 9.22 -13.88
C ASP A 43 -5.62 8.62 -15.00
N LYS A 44 -6.30 9.41 -15.84
CA LYS A 44 -7.20 8.87 -16.87
C LYS A 44 -6.44 8.12 -17.96
N GLU A 45 -5.38 8.70 -18.51
CA GLU A 45 -4.54 8.06 -19.53
C GLU A 45 -3.85 6.82 -18.96
N GLU A 46 -3.38 6.90 -17.71
CA GLU A 46 -2.76 5.76 -17.03
C GLU A 46 -3.77 4.64 -16.77
N ILE A 47 -5.02 4.97 -16.43
CA ILE A 47 -6.09 4.00 -16.22
C ILE A 47 -6.47 3.33 -17.56
N GLU A 48 -6.57 4.09 -18.64
CA GLU A 48 -6.83 3.56 -19.98
C GLU A 48 -5.70 2.64 -20.44
N GLY A 49 -4.44 3.07 -20.28
CA GLY A 49 -3.28 2.24 -20.62
C GLY A 49 -3.21 0.95 -19.78
N LEU A 50 -3.55 1.05 -18.50
CA LEU A 50 -3.62 -0.14 -17.64
C LEU A 50 -4.78 -1.07 -18.02
N ALA A 51 -5.91 -0.52 -18.46
CA ALA A 51 -7.03 -1.30 -18.98
C ALA A 51 -6.63 -2.07 -20.24
N ASP A 52 -5.90 -1.43 -21.17
CA ASP A 52 -5.36 -2.09 -22.37
C ASP A 52 -4.44 -3.27 -22.03
N ILE A 53 -3.58 -3.09 -21.03
CA ILE A 53 -2.68 -4.16 -20.56
C ILE A 53 -3.48 -5.30 -19.94
N ILE A 54 -4.43 -5.00 -19.04
CA ILE A 54 -5.27 -6.02 -18.39
C ILE A 54 -6.11 -6.78 -19.43
N GLU A 55 -6.64 -6.09 -20.44
CA GLU A 55 -7.39 -6.71 -21.53
C GLU A 55 -6.51 -7.62 -22.38
N ALA A 56 -5.29 -7.20 -22.69
CA ALA A 56 -4.33 -7.99 -23.44
C ALA A 56 -3.86 -9.24 -22.66
N ASP A 57 -3.63 -9.11 -21.35
CA ASP A 57 -3.26 -10.23 -20.49
C ASP A 57 -4.45 -11.19 -20.21
N GLY A 58 -5.67 -10.75 -20.44
CA GLY A 58 -6.89 -11.49 -20.15
C GLY A 58 -7.20 -11.66 -18.65
N MET A 59 -6.40 -11.08 -17.76
CA MET A 59 -6.55 -11.19 -16.31
C MET A 59 -5.82 -10.08 -15.55
N VAL A 60 -6.22 -9.86 -14.31
CA VAL A 60 -5.51 -9.00 -13.37
C VAL A 60 -4.42 -9.82 -12.68
N LEU A 61 -3.15 -9.55 -13.00
CA LEU A 61 -1.99 -10.33 -12.52
C LEU A 61 -1.68 -10.16 -11.03
N GLN A 62 -2.09 -9.05 -10.43
CA GLN A 62 -1.80 -8.76 -9.03
C GLN A 62 -3.08 -8.53 -8.25
N ASP A 63 -3.22 -9.23 -7.12
CA ASP A 63 -4.34 -9.03 -6.21
C ASP A 63 -4.42 -7.58 -5.72
N LEU A 64 -5.65 -7.09 -5.58
CA LEU A 64 -5.91 -5.86 -4.85
C LEU A 64 -5.79 -6.15 -3.35
N LEU A 65 -5.28 -5.19 -2.60
CA LEU A 65 -5.27 -5.27 -1.15
C LEU A 65 -6.52 -4.59 -0.61
N VAL A 66 -7.31 -5.33 0.16
CA VAL A 66 -8.60 -4.84 0.64
C VAL A 66 -8.80 -5.11 2.12
N LYS A 67 -9.59 -4.27 2.78
CA LYS A 67 -10.11 -4.46 4.13
C LYS A 67 -11.63 -4.60 4.08
N LYS A 68 -12.18 -5.60 4.74
CA LYS A 68 -13.62 -5.74 4.87
C LYS A 68 -14.19 -4.61 5.74
N LEU A 69 -15.20 -3.89 5.23
CA LEU A 69 -15.93 -2.85 5.98
C LEU A 69 -17.19 -3.42 6.62
N ASP A 70 -18.02 -4.08 5.83
CA ASP A 70 -19.29 -4.65 6.26
C ASP A 70 -19.55 -5.97 5.52
N ALA A 71 -20.75 -6.54 5.65
CA ALA A 71 -21.09 -7.86 5.09
C ALA A 71 -20.71 -8.01 3.61
N ASP A 72 -20.88 -6.96 2.83
CA ASP A 72 -20.72 -6.97 1.37
C ASP A 72 -19.82 -5.86 0.80
N GLU A 73 -19.17 -5.07 1.63
CA GLU A 73 -18.33 -3.96 1.20
C GLU A 73 -16.89 -4.13 1.65
N TYR A 74 -15.96 -3.78 0.74
CA TYR A 74 -14.52 -3.88 0.96
C TYR A 74 -13.86 -2.56 0.58
N LYS A 75 -13.09 -1.99 1.51
CA LYS A 75 -12.29 -0.80 1.27
C LYS A 75 -10.98 -1.18 0.59
N ILE A 76 -10.68 -0.54 -0.53
CA ILE A 76 -9.42 -0.73 -1.23
C ILE A 76 -8.31 -0.02 -0.45
N ILE A 77 -7.25 -0.76 -0.12
CA ILE A 77 -6.02 -0.25 0.49
C ILE A 77 -4.98 0.01 -0.60
N ALA A 78 -4.81 -0.94 -1.53
CA ALA A 78 -3.92 -0.80 -2.67
C ALA A 78 -4.51 -1.45 -3.92
N GLY A 79 -4.25 -0.85 -5.10
CA GLY A 79 -4.76 -1.31 -6.38
C GLY A 79 -5.92 -0.50 -6.94
N HIS A 80 -6.08 0.76 -6.52
CA HIS A 80 -7.15 1.65 -6.99
C HIS A 80 -7.16 1.86 -8.51
N LYS A 81 -5.98 1.96 -9.15
CA LYS A 81 -5.88 2.09 -10.62
C LYS A 81 -6.34 0.81 -11.31
N ARG A 82 -6.00 -0.38 -10.77
CA ARG A 82 -6.49 -1.68 -11.26
C ARG A 82 -8.01 -1.80 -11.16
N HIS A 83 -8.58 -1.39 -10.03
CA HIS A 83 -10.03 -1.34 -9.87
C HIS A 83 -10.67 -0.39 -10.89
N ALA A 84 -10.13 0.81 -11.08
CA ALA A 84 -10.65 1.78 -12.04
C ALA A 84 -10.54 1.26 -13.49
N ALA A 85 -9.43 0.60 -13.84
CA ALA A 85 -9.22 -0.01 -15.15
C ALA A 85 -10.23 -1.14 -15.42
N CYS A 86 -10.46 -2.04 -14.45
CA CYS A 86 -11.47 -3.10 -14.59
C CYS A 86 -12.88 -2.53 -14.69
N LYS A 87 -13.19 -1.50 -13.90
CA LYS A 87 -14.47 -0.79 -14.01
C LYS A 87 -14.68 -0.21 -15.42
N LEU A 88 -13.66 0.44 -15.99
CA LEU A 88 -13.68 0.95 -17.37
C LEU A 88 -13.92 -0.20 -18.37
N LEU A 89 -13.19 -1.31 -18.23
CA LEU A 89 -13.36 -2.49 -19.09
C LEU A 89 -14.79 -3.02 -19.06
N VAL A 90 -15.41 -3.10 -17.89
CA VAL A 90 -16.77 -3.63 -17.73
C VAL A 90 -17.83 -2.62 -18.23
N GLU A 91 -17.75 -1.37 -17.74
CA GLU A 91 -18.83 -0.39 -17.97
C GLU A 91 -18.76 0.27 -19.35
N GLU A 92 -17.54 0.56 -19.87
CA GLU A 92 -17.37 1.27 -21.13
C GLU A 92 -17.08 0.33 -22.30
N ARG A 93 -16.31 -0.77 -22.06
CA ARG A 93 -15.93 -1.72 -23.13
C ARG A 93 -16.76 -3.00 -23.14
N GLY A 94 -17.68 -3.20 -22.17
CA GLY A 94 -18.57 -4.36 -22.10
C GLY A 94 -17.90 -5.69 -21.79
N LYS A 95 -16.69 -5.66 -21.23
CA LYS A 95 -15.84 -6.84 -20.93
C LYS A 95 -16.21 -7.45 -19.57
N LYS A 96 -17.28 -8.23 -19.53
CA LYS A 96 -17.83 -8.82 -18.29
C LYS A 96 -16.91 -9.78 -17.56
N GLU A 97 -15.95 -10.36 -18.26
CA GLU A 97 -14.91 -11.23 -17.66
C GLU A 97 -14.11 -10.55 -16.56
N PHE A 98 -14.08 -9.21 -16.51
CA PHE A 98 -13.40 -8.43 -15.49
C PHE A 98 -14.30 -7.91 -14.36
N GLU A 99 -15.55 -8.40 -14.25
CA GLU A 99 -16.46 -8.02 -13.15
C GLU A 99 -15.95 -8.44 -11.76
N PHE A 100 -15.20 -9.55 -11.70
CA PHE A 100 -14.61 -10.05 -10.45
C PHE A 100 -13.12 -9.81 -10.43
N LEU A 101 -12.64 -9.13 -9.39
CA LEU A 101 -11.23 -8.81 -9.22
C LEU A 101 -10.59 -9.72 -8.16
N PRO A 102 -9.34 -10.17 -8.40
CA PRO A 102 -8.59 -10.91 -7.39
C PRO A 102 -8.20 -9.96 -6.25
N CYS A 103 -8.59 -10.32 -5.04
CA CYS A 103 -8.40 -9.49 -3.85
C CYS A 103 -7.77 -10.31 -2.72
N PHE A 104 -6.85 -9.70 -2.01
CA PHE A 104 -6.33 -10.21 -0.76
C PHE A 104 -6.92 -9.40 0.41
N GLU A 105 -7.75 -10.06 1.21
CA GLU A 105 -8.35 -9.44 2.38
C GLU A 105 -7.35 -9.43 3.54
N GLN A 106 -7.16 -8.27 4.14
CA GLN A 106 -6.40 -8.10 5.36
C GLN A 106 -7.31 -7.76 6.53
N ASN A 107 -7.10 -8.47 7.64
CA ASN A 107 -7.75 -8.16 8.91
C ASN A 107 -6.83 -7.23 9.72
N ILE A 108 -6.92 -5.95 9.45
CA ILE A 108 -6.11 -4.90 10.06
C ILE A 108 -7.00 -3.77 10.57
N SER A 109 -6.49 -2.97 11.51
CA SER A 109 -7.19 -1.78 12.02
C SER A 109 -7.34 -0.70 10.95
N ASP A 110 -8.19 0.29 11.16
CA ASP A 110 -8.30 1.44 10.25
C ASP A 110 -7.02 2.28 10.23
N ILE A 111 -6.31 2.32 11.34
CA ILE A 111 -5.03 2.99 11.50
C ILE A 111 -3.95 2.32 10.64
N GLN A 112 -3.86 0.99 10.73
CA GLN A 112 -2.93 0.21 9.93
C GLN A 112 -3.27 0.27 8.43
N ALA A 113 -4.57 0.23 8.09
CA ALA A 113 -5.02 0.36 6.72
C ALA A 113 -4.64 1.73 6.13
N GLU A 114 -4.85 2.81 6.88
CA GLU A 114 -4.45 4.16 6.48
C GLU A 114 -2.92 4.25 6.28
N PHE A 115 -2.15 3.73 7.21
CA PHE A 115 -0.69 3.68 7.09
C PHE A 115 -0.23 2.93 5.84
N GLN A 116 -0.87 1.80 5.53
CA GLN A 116 -0.54 1.01 4.35
C GLN A 116 -0.84 1.73 3.04
N ILE A 117 -1.87 2.57 2.97
CA ILE A 117 -2.16 3.40 1.79
C ILE A 117 -0.98 4.29 1.47
N TYR A 118 -0.46 5.01 2.47
CA TYR A 118 0.71 5.88 2.27
C TYR A 118 1.98 5.08 1.96
N SER A 119 2.10 3.89 2.51
CA SER A 119 3.30 3.07 2.37
C SER A 119 3.35 2.22 1.10
N SER A 120 2.23 1.97 0.45
CA SER A 120 2.15 1.12 -0.75
C SER A 120 2.29 1.88 -2.07
N ASN A 121 2.06 3.19 -2.08
CA ASN A 121 2.03 4.03 -3.28
C ASN A 121 3.42 4.60 -3.68
N CYS A 122 4.50 3.86 -3.45
CA CYS A 122 5.88 4.33 -3.70
C CYS A 122 6.36 4.10 -5.15
N HIS A 123 5.47 3.85 -6.11
CA HIS A 123 5.85 3.38 -7.45
C HIS A 123 5.64 4.39 -8.59
N HIS A 124 5.15 5.60 -8.33
CA HIS A 124 5.09 6.67 -9.31
C HIS A 124 6.00 7.83 -8.89
N GLU A 125 6.35 8.70 -9.81
CA GLU A 125 7.09 9.93 -9.52
C GLU A 125 6.23 10.85 -8.67
N GLU A 126 6.48 10.84 -7.36
CA GLU A 126 5.78 11.68 -6.39
C GLU A 126 6.41 13.06 -6.34
N THR A 127 5.57 14.08 -6.27
CA THR A 127 6.05 15.45 -6.05
C THR A 127 6.61 15.59 -4.61
N PRO A 128 7.56 16.51 -4.37
CA PRO A 128 8.06 16.80 -3.01
C PRO A 128 6.95 17.10 -2.00
N TYR A 129 5.87 17.74 -2.44
CA TYR A 129 4.71 18.04 -1.62
C TYR A 129 3.96 16.77 -1.18
N GLU A 130 3.74 15.84 -2.10
CA GLU A 130 3.09 14.56 -1.79
C GLU A 130 3.93 13.72 -0.83
N ILE A 131 5.25 13.68 -1.04
CA ILE A 131 6.18 12.98 -0.13
C ILE A 131 6.10 13.59 1.27
N MET A 132 6.14 14.93 1.38
CA MET A 132 6.04 15.63 2.65
C MET A 132 4.75 15.28 3.40
N HIS A 133 3.60 15.38 2.74
CA HIS A 133 2.29 15.04 3.32
C HIS A 133 2.20 13.59 3.78
N LYS A 134 2.70 12.66 2.98
CA LYS A 134 2.73 11.24 3.33
C LYS A 134 3.60 10.99 4.57
N LEU A 135 4.79 11.56 4.61
CA LEU A 135 5.70 11.43 5.74
C LEU A 135 5.09 12.00 7.02
N GLU A 136 4.50 13.20 6.93
CA GLU A 136 3.82 13.84 8.05
C GLU A 136 2.68 12.96 8.59
N ARG A 137 1.82 12.46 7.71
CA ARG A 137 0.68 11.64 8.11
C ARG A 137 1.12 10.32 8.72
N MET A 138 2.11 9.66 8.14
CA MET A 138 2.67 8.42 8.70
C MET A 138 3.25 8.64 10.09
N LEU A 139 3.97 9.73 10.30
CA LEU A 139 4.51 10.11 11.62
C LEU A 139 3.41 10.39 12.62
N TYR A 140 2.37 11.09 12.21
CA TYR A 140 1.19 11.35 13.05
C TYR A 140 0.57 10.03 13.54
N LEU A 141 0.35 9.07 12.62
CA LEU A 141 -0.24 7.77 12.96
C LEU A 141 0.64 7.00 13.95
N ILE A 142 1.94 6.91 13.71
CA ILE A 142 2.87 6.17 14.58
C ILE A 142 2.97 6.82 15.97
N ASN A 143 2.97 8.15 16.06
CA ASN A 143 3.10 8.86 17.34
C ASN A 143 1.83 8.81 18.18
N ASN A 144 0.65 8.83 17.55
CA ASN A 144 -0.63 8.84 18.25
C ASN A 144 -1.19 7.45 18.53
N TYR A 145 -0.73 6.43 17.79
CA TYR A 145 -1.19 5.03 17.92
C TYR A 145 0.00 4.06 17.97
N PRO A 146 0.92 4.23 18.93
CA PRO A 146 2.14 3.43 19.00
C PRO A 146 1.88 1.93 19.15
N GLU A 147 0.75 1.55 19.77
CA GLU A 147 0.32 0.17 19.96
C GLU A 147 0.01 -0.55 18.64
N GLU A 148 -0.36 0.19 17.60
CA GLU A 148 -0.64 -0.36 16.27
C GLU A 148 0.65 -0.64 15.45
N PHE A 149 1.78 -0.13 15.93
CA PHE A 149 3.08 -0.22 15.26
C PHE A 149 4.21 -0.71 16.16
N PRO A 150 4.08 -1.86 16.83
CA PRO A 150 5.07 -2.35 17.78
C PRO A 150 6.45 -2.58 17.13
N GLU A 151 6.46 -2.96 15.85
CA GLU A 151 7.71 -3.20 15.10
C GLU A 151 8.48 -1.91 14.78
N ILE A 152 7.82 -0.75 14.89
CA ILE A 152 8.42 0.55 14.60
C ILE A 152 9.01 1.18 15.87
N GLN A 153 8.71 0.66 17.05
CA GLN A 153 9.12 1.19 18.34
C GLN A 153 10.57 0.85 18.71
N GLY A 154 11.47 0.69 17.99
CA GLY A 154 12.88 0.48 18.35
C GLY A 154 13.84 1.14 17.35
N GLY A 155 14.10 2.40 17.50
CA GLY A 155 15.03 3.13 16.65
C GLY A 155 14.48 4.47 16.17
N ARG A 156 15.31 5.27 15.53
CA ARG A 156 14.87 6.58 15.02
C ARG A 156 13.89 6.37 13.88
N MET A 157 12.65 6.80 14.07
CA MET A 157 11.56 6.72 13.10
C MET A 157 11.96 7.29 11.74
N VAL A 158 12.69 8.42 11.76
CA VAL A 158 13.26 9.05 10.57
C VAL A 158 14.13 8.07 9.76
N ASP A 159 14.91 7.22 10.41
CA ASP A 159 15.78 6.26 9.74
C ASP A 159 14.99 5.18 8.99
N ARG A 160 13.86 4.76 9.54
CA ARG A 160 12.99 3.74 8.92
C ARG A 160 12.20 4.31 7.76
N LEU A 161 11.67 5.53 7.91
CA LEU A 161 11.00 6.23 6.83
C LEU A 161 11.97 6.52 5.68
N ALA A 162 13.18 7.01 6.00
CA ALA A 162 14.23 7.25 5.01
C ALA A 162 14.54 5.97 4.21
N LYS A 163 14.75 4.85 4.88
CA LYS A 163 15.00 3.57 4.22
C LYS A 163 13.84 3.12 3.36
N LYS A 164 12.60 3.29 3.83
CA LYS A 164 11.40 2.86 3.12
C LYS A 164 11.17 3.64 1.83
N TYR A 165 11.41 4.96 1.87
CA TYR A 165 11.23 5.85 0.71
C TYR A 165 12.50 6.02 -0.13
N ASN A 166 13.57 5.28 0.19
CA ASN A 166 14.88 5.44 -0.46
C ASN A 166 15.39 6.89 -0.43
N LEU A 167 15.11 7.60 0.66
CA LEU A 167 15.52 8.97 0.90
C LEU A 167 16.68 9.01 1.90
N SER A 168 17.45 10.09 1.88
CA SER A 168 18.43 10.35 2.95
C SER A 168 17.70 10.76 4.24
N LYS A 169 18.33 10.50 5.40
CA LYS A 169 17.80 10.95 6.70
C LYS A 169 17.67 12.47 6.77
N SER A 170 18.59 13.20 6.15
CA SER A 170 18.55 14.67 6.02
C SER A 170 17.32 15.12 5.24
N THR A 171 17.06 14.48 4.09
CA THR A 171 15.89 14.80 3.25
C THR A 171 14.58 14.59 4.00
N VAL A 172 14.43 13.48 4.73
CA VAL A 172 13.24 13.26 5.57
C VAL A 172 13.13 14.33 6.66
N GLY A 173 14.25 14.69 7.31
CA GLY A 173 14.29 15.75 8.31
C GLY A 173 13.91 17.12 7.74
N GLU A 174 14.36 17.45 6.53
CA GLU A 174 14.01 18.69 5.82
C GLU A 174 12.51 18.75 5.51
N TYR A 175 11.92 17.71 4.95
CA TYR A 175 10.48 17.64 4.68
C TYR A 175 9.64 17.86 5.95
N LEU A 176 10.03 17.23 7.06
CA LEU A 176 9.35 17.39 8.33
C LEU A 176 9.51 18.81 8.93
N THR A 177 10.65 19.46 8.69
CA THR A 177 10.88 20.84 9.12
C THR A 177 10.04 21.80 8.28
N ILE A 178 9.98 21.59 6.96
CA ILE A 178 9.14 22.39 6.05
C ILE A 178 7.66 22.27 6.45
N SER A 179 7.18 21.04 6.68
CA SER A 179 5.80 20.79 7.10
C SER A 179 5.44 21.53 8.39
N LYS A 180 6.30 21.49 9.40
CA LYS A 180 6.09 22.22 10.67
C LYS A 180 6.02 23.74 10.46
N ASN A 181 6.87 24.27 9.60
CA ASN A 181 6.92 25.72 9.34
C ASN A 181 5.71 26.19 8.54
N LEU A 182 5.24 25.40 7.56
CA LEU A 182 4.03 25.73 6.80
C LEU A 182 2.77 25.64 7.67
N GLY A 183 2.67 24.64 8.56
CA GLY A 183 1.56 24.53 9.51
C GLY A 183 1.50 25.67 10.52
N ALA A 184 2.63 26.24 10.93
CA ALA A 184 2.70 27.36 11.83
C ALA A 184 2.31 28.71 11.18
N THR A 185 2.36 28.80 9.86
CA THR A 185 2.01 30.03 9.11
C THR A 185 0.53 30.07 8.73
N ALA A 186 -0.19 28.93 8.84
CA ALA A 186 -1.60 28.80 8.49
C ALA A 186 -2.57 28.94 9.68
N MET A 187 -2.05 29.29 10.87
CA MET A 187 -2.82 29.72 12.05
C MET A 187 -2.71 31.21 12.23
#